data_e2f59472b3fc3719b899b720da9a90ed
#
_entry.id   e2f59472b3fc3719b899b720da9a90ed
#
_cell.length_a   1.000
_cell.length_b   1.000
_cell.length_c   1.000
_cell.angle_alpha   90.00
_cell.angle_beta   90.00
_cell.angle_gamma   90.00
#
_symmetry.space_group_name_H-M   'P 1'
#
loop_
_entity.id
_entity.type
_entity.pdbx_description
1 polymer ?
#
loop_
_entity_poly.entity_id
_entity_poly.type
_entity_poly.pdbx_seq_one_letter_code
_entity_poly.pdbx_strand_id
1 'polypeptide(L)'
;MKAVGRVAALAAALVLTCWCGEVKAYRPFDGTDAAVAETGEMEIELGPVEYLRGGAERMLLAPDLRINYGFILGWEAALEGKLSHGLTAGVPGTSLVESDALLKGVLREGSLQEKPGPSIATEFGVLLPGINDQHGTGAVLDGIVSQRWDWGTVHLNVQIELAREQHADYFLDSIIEGPHDWPVRPVAEIFYESDVSVFRTGSALVGAIWQVQDNIAVDFGLRGARTNGQTAGEIRAGVTFAFWRDEGALRPEMGTGGCIDKLAADAHPLASPAHAAFEDIADAKFAGDLL
;
A
#
# COMPACT_ATOMS: atom_id res chain seq x y z
N MET A 1 -10.76 36.37 5.05
CA MET A 1 -11.06 35.39 6.09
C MET A 1 -12.36 34.58 5.88
N LYS A 2 -13.39 35.05 5.12
CA LYS A 2 -14.64 34.29 4.91
C LYS A 2 -14.57 33.23 3.77
N ALA A 3 -13.58 33.29 2.89
CA ALA A 3 -13.42 32.32 1.77
C ALA A 3 -12.71 31.02 2.23
N VAL A 4 -11.73 31.11 3.12
CA VAL A 4 -10.96 29.96 3.64
C VAL A 4 -11.84 29.03 4.48
N GLY A 5 -12.80 29.59 5.25
CA GLY A 5 -13.74 28.78 6.03
C GLY A 5 -14.76 27.98 5.18
N ARG A 6 -15.04 28.43 3.95
CA ARG A 6 -15.97 27.72 3.04
C ARG A 6 -15.29 26.56 2.29
N VAL A 7 -14.01 26.68 1.99
CA VAL A 7 -13.24 25.61 1.36
C VAL A 7 -12.97 24.47 2.38
N ALA A 8 -12.65 24.82 3.63
CA ALA A 8 -12.48 23.83 4.71
C ALA A 8 -13.80 23.12 5.05
N ALA A 9 -14.95 23.82 5.00
CA ALA A 9 -16.26 23.23 5.24
C ALA A 9 -16.74 22.34 4.07
N LEU A 10 -16.36 22.63 2.82
CA LEU A 10 -16.63 21.80 1.66
C LEU A 10 -15.75 20.54 1.66
N ALA A 11 -14.48 20.64 2.05
CA ALA A 11 -13.59 19.48 2.22
C ALA A 11 -14.08 18.56 3.34
N ALA A 12 -14.57 19.12 4.47
CA ALA A 12 -15.15 18.35 5.57
C ALA A 12 -16.51 17.72 5.23
N ALA A 13 -17.29 18.33 4.33
CA ALA A 13 -18.61 17.81 3.91
C ALA A 13 -18.50 16.68 2.86
N LEU A 14 -17.38 16.57 2.12
CA LEU A 14 -17.14 15.46 1.18
C LEU A 14 -16.77 14.14 1.88
N VAL A 15 -16.41 14.19 3.16
CA VAL A 15 -15.98 13.01 3.95
C VAL A 15 -17.15 12.25 4.58
N LEU A 16 -18.38 12.72 4.45
CA LEU A 16 -19.57 12.21 5.18
C LEU A 16 -20.53 11.34 4.38
N THR A 17 -20.14 10.80 3.22
CA THR A 17 -20.96 9.80 2.55
C THR A 17 -20.45 8.41 2.87
N CYS A 18 -21.26 7.61 3.56
CA CYS A 18 -21.04 6.20 3.92
C CYS A 18 -20.51 5.38 2.76
N TRP A 19 -19.26 4.96 2.87
CA TRP A 19 -18.62 4.05 1.93
C TRP A 19 -17.96 2.94 2.77
N CYS A 20 -18.42 1.69 2.58
CA CYS A 20 -17.82 0.52 3.21
C CYS A 20 -16.72 0.00 2.27
N GLY A 21 -15.50 0.36 2.53
CA GLY A 21 -14.29 -0.23 1.97
C GLY A 21 -13.24 -0.20 3.07
N GLU A 22 -12.46 -1.26 3.22
CA GLU A 22 -11.39 -1.32 4.20
C GLU A 22 -10.14 -0.69 3.60
N VAL A 23 -9.61 0.37 4.22
CA VAL A 23 -8.35 1.00 3.82
C VAL A 23 -7.21 0.02 4.06
N LYS A 24 -6.41 -0.22 3.03
CA LYS A 24 -5.15 -0.95 3.10
C LYS A 24 -4.00 0.05 3.11
N ALA A 25 -3.74 0.64 4.29
CA ALA A 25 -2.66 1.63 4.43
C ALA A 25 -1.29 0.95 4.34
N TYR A 26 -0.44 1.41 3.42
CA TYR A 26 0.97 0.98 3.31
C TYR A 26 1.89 1.75 4.24
N ARG A 27 1.50 2.94 4.66
CA ARG A 27 2.22 3.74 5.65
C ARG A 27 2.14 3.09 7.05
N PRO A 28 3.16 3.24 7.91
CA PRO A 28 4.34 4.12 7.79
C PRO A 28 5.60 3.43 7.22
N PHE A 29 5.48 2.41 6.38
CA PHE A 29 6.58 1.58 5.88
C PHE A 29 7.32 2.22 4.69
N ASP A 30 8.53 1.72 4.40
CA ASP A 30 9.25 1.94 3.16
C ASP A 30 9.00 0.80 2.16
N GLY A 31 8.71 -0.41 2.67
CA GLY A 31 8.20 -1.54 1.87
C GLY A 31 6.69 -1.49 1.69
N THR A 32 6.13 -2.53 1.05
CA THR A 32 4.70 -2.63 0.73
C THR A 32 4.16 -4.04 0.97
N ASP A 33 2.86 -4.23 0.85
CA ASP A 33 2.17 -5.51 0.96
C ASP A 33 1.77 -6.10 -0.41
N ALA A 34 1.26 -7.34 -0.42
CA ALA A 34 0.78 -8.02 -1.64
C ALA A 34 -0.74 -7.81 -1.88
N ALA A 35 -1.33 -6.70 -1.39
CA ALA A 35 -2.67 -6.29 -1.76
C ALA A 35 -2.62 -5.18 -2.82
N VAL A 36 -3.76 -4.89 -3.43
CA VAL A 36 -3.97 -3.80 -4.39
C VAL A 36 -5.32 -3.17 -4.11
N ALA A 37 -5.49 -1.91 -4.46
CA ALA A 37 -6.78 -1.25 -4.43
C ALA A 37 -7.80 -2.02 -5.29
N GLU A 38 -9.06 -2.10 -4.87
CA GLU A 38 -10.09 -2.78 -5.62
C GLU A 38 -10.44 -2.02 -6.91
N THR A 39 -11.02 -2.72 -7.88
CA THR A 39 -11.37 -2.09 -9.17
C THR A 39 -12.32 -0.90 -8.97
N GLY A 40 -11.90 0.30 -9.39
CA GLY A 40 -12.63 1.56 -9.22
C GLY A 40 -12.38 2.25 -7.86
N GLU A 41 -11.58 1.66 -7.00
CA GLU A 41 -11.13 2.27 -5.75
C GLU A 41 -9.92 3.16 -6.00
N MET A 42 -9.87 4.29 -5.31
CA MET A 42 -8.73 5.18 -5.23
C MET A 42 -8.33 5.35 -3.77
N GLU A 43 -7.08 5.06 -3.45
CA GLU A 43 -6.50 5.32 -2.15
C GLU A 43 -5.52 6.49 -2.25
N ILE A 44 -5.60 7.40 -1.27
CA ILE A 44 -4.69 8.53 -1.13
C ILE A 44 -3.98 8.41 0.20
N GLU A 45 -2.67 8.24 0.15
CA GLU A 45 -1.79 8.21 1.29
C GLU A 45 -1.07 9.56 1.40
N LEU A 46 -1.26 10.25 2.50
CA LEU A 46 -0.68 11.55 2.75
C LEU A 46 0.19 11.53 4.01
N GLY A 47 1.48 11.79 3.85
CA GLY A 47 2.43 12.07 4.92
C GLY A 47 2.59 13.58 5.12
N PRO A 48 1.79 14.22 6.01
CA PRO A 48 1.91 15.64 6.25
C PRO A 48 3.18 16.02 7.01
N VAL A 49 3.82 15.07 7.66
CA VAL A 49 5.04 15.28 8.44
C VAL A 49 5.92 14.04 8.41
N GLU A 50 7.13 14.23 7.90
CA GLU A 50 8.24 13.31 8.07
C GLU A 50 9.48 14.16 8.38
N TYR A 51 9.99 14.06 9.60
CA TYR A 51 11.15 14.81 10.04
C TYR A 51 12.35 13.89 10.19
N LEU A 52 13.38 14.15 9.40
CA LEU A 52 14.63 13.40 9.36
C LEU A 52 15.76 14.21 10.00
N ARG A 53 16.58 13.54 10.81
CA ARG A 53 17.82 14.08 11.37
C ARG A 53 18.97 13.08 11.22
N GLY A 54 20.00 13.47 10.47
CA GLY A 54 21.24 12.72 10.31
C GLY A 54 22.45 13.59 10.63
N GLY A 55 23.19 13.27 11.69
CA GLY A 55 24.32 14.10 12.12
C GLY A 55 23.94 15.54 12.44
N ALA A 56 24.46 16.50 11.68
CA ALA A 56 24.13 17.94 11.79
C ALA A 56 22.97 18.34 10.89
N GLU A 57 22.61 17.52 9.92
CA GLU A 57 21.59 17.83 8.92
C GLU A 57 20.19 17.55 9.47
N ARG A 58 19.25 18.37 9.06
CA ARG A 58 17.83 18.26 9.37
C ARG A 58 17.01 18.52 8.13
N MET A 59 16.01 17.71 7.89
CA MET A 59 15.15 17.77 6.73
C MET A 59 13.71 17.52 7.13
N LEU A 60 12.79 18.21 6.47
CA LEU A 60 11.37 17.93 6.53
C LEU A 60 10.96 17.39 5.16
N LEU A 61 10.38 16.20 5.13
CA LEU A 61 9.76 15.62 3.96
C LEU A 61 8.25 15.79 4.13
N ALA A 62 7.67 16.76 3.41
CA ALA A 62 6.26 17.10 3.53
C ALA A 62 5.78 18.03 2.41
N PRO A 63 4.65 17.74 1.74
CA PRO A 63 3.93 16.48 1.87
C PRO A 63 4.67 15.32 1.20
N ASP A 64 4.46 14.11 1.73
CA ASP A 64 4.66 12.85 1.06
C ASP A 64 3.29 12.39 0.56
N LEU A 65 3.15 12.08 -0.71
CA LEU A 65 1.88 11.74 -1.34
C LEU A 65 2.05 10.50 -2.22
N ARG A 66 1.18 9.49 -1.98
CA ARG A 66 0.98 8.37 -2.88
C ARG A 66 -0.51 8.27 -3.23
N ILE A 67 -0.82 8.05 -4.51
CA ILE A 67 -2.18 7.86 -5.02
C ILE A 67 -2.21 6.51 -5.73
N ASN A 68 -2.99 5.58 -5.21
CA ASN A 68 -3.22 4.25 -5.77
C ASN A 68 -4.61 4.22 -6.43
N TYR A 69 -4.71 3.58 -7.59
CA TYR A 69 -5.97 3.39 -8.30
C TYR A 69 -6.10 1.98 -8.86
N GLY A 70 -7.06 1.22 -8.35
CA GLY A 70 -7.42 -0.09 -8.85
C GLY A 70 -8.18 0.03 -10.19
N PHE A 71 -7.53 -0.27 -11.31
CA PHE A 71 -8.11 -0.08 -12.63
C PHE A 71 -8.70 -1.35 -13.25
N ILE A 72 -8.19 -2.52 -12.88
CA ILE A 72 -8.75 -3.85 -13.20
C ILE A 72 -8.50 -4.80 -12.04
N LEU A 73 -9.23 -5.93 -12.02
CA LEU A 73 -9.11 -6.93 -10.96
C LEU A 73 -7.67 -7.38 -10.75
N GLY A 74 -7.18 -7.22 -9.52
CA GLY A 74 -5.84 -7.62 -9.11
C GLY A 74 -4.70 -6.71 -9.59
N TRP A 75 -5.01 -5.51 -10.14
CA TRP A 75 -4.01 -4.55 -10.58
C TRP A 75 -4.35 -3.13 -10.17
N GLU A 76 -3.35 -2.40 -9.71
CA GLU A 76 -3.42 -0.98 -9.42
C GLU A 76 -2.29 -0.21 -10.13
N ALA A 77 -2.55 1.07 -10.37
CA ALA A 77 -1.54 2.04 -10.78
C ALA A 77 -1.30 3.01 -9.63
N ALA A 78 -0.04 3.34 -9.36
CA ALA A 78 0.34 4.28 -8.33
C ALA A 78 1.16 5.44 -8.89
N LEU A 79 0.96 6.63 -8.30
CA LEU A 79 1.80 7.80 -8.49
C LEU A 79 2.23 8.29 -7.12
N GLU A 80 3.52 8.53 -6.94
CA GLU A 80 4.05 9.01 -5.66
C GLU A 80 5.08 10.12 -5.82
N GLY A 81 5.35 10.83 -4.72
CA GLY A 81 6.37 11.85 -4.66
C GLY A 81 6.39 12.58 -3.34
N LYS A 82 7.58 13.02 -2.93
CA LYS A 82 7.82 13.73 -1.67
C LYS A 82 8.43 15.11 -1.93
N LEU A 83 7.98 16.13 -1.17
CA LEU A 83 8.68 17.40 -1.10
C LEU A 83 9.67 17.40 0.07
N SER A 84 10.94 17.53 -0.26
CA SER A 84 12.03 17.66 0.70
C SER A 84 12.33 19.14 0.97
N HIS A 85 12.45 19.51 2.24
CA HIS A 85 12.79 20.85 2.70
C HIS A 85 14.00 20.80 3.63
N GLY A 86 15.13 21.31 3.17
CA GLY A 86 16.34 21.45 4.00
C GLY A 86 16.13 22.48 5.12
N LEU A 87 16.32 22.06 6.37
CA LEU A 87 16.19 22.93 7.58
C LEU A 87 17.55 23.39 8.10
N THR A 88 18.63 22.96 7.50
CA THR A 88 20.00 23.30 7.88
C THR A 88 20.70 24.03 6.74
N ALA A 89 21.52 25.02 7.05
CA ALA A 89 22.30 25.75 6.05
C ALA A 89 23.20 24.80 5.25
N GLY A 90 23.16 24.91 3.92
CA GLY A 90 23.92 24.03 3.01
C GLY A 90 23.14 22.83 2.45
N VAL A 91 21.97 22.53 2.99
CA VAL A 91 21.02 21.58 2.40
C VAL A 91 20.15 22.30 1.37
N PRO A 92 19.81 21.69 0.20
CA PRO A 92 18.90 22.29 -0.78
C PRO A 92 17.61 22.79 -0.12
N GLY A 93 17.07 23.94 -0.57
CA GLY A 93 15.92 24.59 0.06
C GLY A 93 14.65 23.74 -0.06
N THR A 94 14.20 23.46 -1.29
CA THR A 94 13.04 22.63 -1.57
C THR A 94 13.29 21.82 -2.83
N SER A 95 13.05 20.53 -2.77
CA SER A 95 13.20 19.58 -3.87
C SER A 95 11.99 18.67 -3.95
N LEU A 96 11.62 18.22 -5.15
CA LEU A 96 10.73 17.09 -5.36
C LEU A 96 11.59 15.84 -5.49
N VAL A 97 11.42 14.91 -4.57
CA VAL A 97 12.18 13.64 -4.49
C VAL A 97 11.22 12.45 -4.57
N GLU A 98 11.74 11.27 -4.84
CA GLU A 98 10.97 10.02 -4.86
C GLU A 98 9.67 10.15 -5.68
N SER A 99 9.78 10.71 -6.90
CA SER A 99 8.63 10.84 -7.80
C SER A 99 8.61 9.65 -8.75
N ASP A 100 7.57 8.82 -8.64
CA ASP A 100 7.50 7.52 -9.31
C ASP A 100 6.12 7.25 -9.89
N ALA A 101 6.09 6.49 -11.00
CA ALA A 101 4.87 5.97 -11.62
C ALA A 101 4.97 4.44 -11.69
N LEU A 102 4.10 3.77 -10.95
CA LEU A 102 4.20 2.35 -10.63
C LEU A 102 2.94 1.59 -11.08
N LEU A 103 3.12 0.31 -11.34
CA LEU A 103 2.05 -0.67 -11.55
C LEU A 103 2.29 -1.84 -10.59
N LYS A 104 1.27 -2.20 -9.81
CA LYS A 104 1.31 -3.34 -8.89
C LYS A 104 0.27 -4.37 -9.30
N GLY A 105 0.64 -5.63 -9.26
CA GLY A 105 -0.24 -6.73 -9.64
C GLY A 105 -0.14 -7.93 -8.72
N VAL A 106 -1.29 -8.48 -8.33
CA VAL A 106 -1.39 -9.73 -7.55
C VAL A 106 -1.13 -10.91 -8.48
N LEU A 107 -0.01 -11.61 -8.29
CA LEU A 107 0.35 -12.78 -9.05
C LEU A 107 -0.28 -14.07 -8.48
N ARG A 108 -0.50 -14.08 -7.16
CA ARG A 108 -1.16 -15.17 -6.45
C ARG A 108 -2.00 -14.60 -5.30
N GLU A 109 -3.28 -14.85 -5.35
CA GLU A 109 -4.19 -14.59 -4.23
C GLU A 109 -3.88 -15.55 -3.07
N GLY A 110 -3.86 -15.01 -1.86
CA GLY A 110 -3.58 -15.72 -0.63
C GLY A 110 -4.30 -15.09 0.57
N SER A 111 -3.68 -15.08 1.72
CA SER A 111 -4.30 -14.66 2.98
C SER A 111 -4.77 -13.20 3.02
N LEU A 112 -4.19 -12.30 2.20
CA LEU A 112 -4.68 -10.92 2.08
C LEU A 112 -5.95 -10.81 1.23
N GLN A 113 -6.23 -11.82 0.39
CA GLN A 113 -7.44 -11.92 -0.43
C GLN A 113 -8.38 -13.03 0.09
N GLU A 114 -8.33 -13.31 1.39
CA GLU A 114 -9.16 -14.31 2.08
C GLU A 114 -9.01 -15.74 1.49
N LYS A 115 -7.82 -16.06 0.91
CA LYS A 115 -7.52 -17.39 0.35
C LYS A 115 -6.37 -18.07 1.11
N PRO A 116 -6.27 -19.40 1.07
CA PRO A 116 -5.22 -20.12 1.77
C PRO A 116 -3.81 -19.83 1.24
N GLY A 117 -2.86 -19.69 2.18
CA GLY A 117 -1.43 -19.53 1.91
C GLY A 117 -1.02 -18.08 1.63
N PRO A 118 0.24 -17.83 1.24
CA PRO A 118 0.75 -16.49 1.04
C PRO A 118 0.17 -15.80 -0.18
N SER A 119 -0.09 -14.51 -0.07
CA SER A 119 -0.34 -13.61 -1.19
C SER A 119 0.99 -13.23 -1.82
N ILE A 120 1.06 -13.21 -3.16
CA ILE A 120 2.27 -12.85 -3.89
C ILE A 120 1.90 -11.77 -4.91
N ALA A 121 2.65 -10.68 -4.90
CA ALA A 121 2.49 -9.57 -5.83
C ALA A 121 3.83 -9.16 -6.42
N THR A 122 3.79 -8.33 -7.45
CA THR A 122 4.93 -7.59 -7.97
C THR A 122 4.55 -6.15 -8.17
N GLU A 123 5.48 -5.24 -7.91
CA GLU A 123 5.36 -3.83 -8.26
C GLU A 123 6.52 -3.45 -9.16
N PHE A 124 6.27 -2.69 -10.23
CA PHE A 124 7.28 -2.23 -11.15
C PHE A 124 6.91 -0.88 -11.74
N GLY A 125 7.89 -0.12 -12.13
CA GLY A 125 7.61 1.19 -12.71
C GLY A 125 8.82 2.00 -13.10
N VAL A 126 8.58 3.28 -13.28
CA VAL A 126 9.54 4.26 -13.74
C VAL A 126 9.77 5.30 -12.66
N LEU A 127 11.03 5.53 -12.33
CA LEU A 127 11.47 6.60 -11.46
C LEU A 127 11.56 7.86 -12.30
N LEU A 128 10.74 8.86 -11.98
CA LEU A 128 10.64 10.12 -12.71
C LEU A 128 11.70 11.12 -12.21
N PRO A 129 12.12 12.07 -13.04
CA PRO A 129 13.05 13.10 -12.63
C PRO A 129 12.53 13.93 -11.46
N GLY A 130 13.37 14.17 -10.45
CA GLY A 130 13.11 15.12 -9.39
C GLY A 130 13.20 16.59 -9.85
N ILE A 131 12.72 17.48 -8.98
CA ILE A 131 12.88 18.95 -9.18
C ILE A 131 13.86 19.45 -8.12
N ASN A 132 14.93 20.11 -8.56
CA ASN A 132 16.06 20.55 -7.72
C ASN A 132 16.78 19.38 -7.01
N ASP A 133 16.70 18.18 -7.58
CA ASP A 133 17.31 16.96 -7.11
C ASP A 133 17.76 16.12 -8.31
N GLN A 134 17.78 14.79 -8.21
CA GLN A 134 18.15 13.87 -9.30
C GLN A 134 17.30 14.09 -10.56
N HIS A 135 17.95 14.39 -11.68
CA HIS A 135 17.27 14.71 -12.93
C HIS A 135 17.13 13.50 -13.88
N GLY A 136 17.74 12.37 -13.53
CA GLY A 136 17.66 11.16 -14.35
C GLY A 136 16.30 10.48 -14.27
N THR A 137 16.15 9.42 -15.04
CA THR A 137 15.04 8.46 -14.95
C THR A 137 15.60 7.10 -14.61
N GLY A 138 14.87 6.35 -13.81
CA GLY A 138 15.23 5.00 -13.43
C GLY A 138 14.08 4.02 -13.66
N ALA A 139 14.24 2.81 -13.18
CA ALA A 139 13.22 1.77 -13.21
C ALA A 139 13.33 0.90 -11.96
N VAL A 140 12.21 0.43 -11.49
CA VAL A 140 12.11 -0.42 -10.30
C VAL A 140 11.32 -1.70 -10.60
N LEU A 141 11.70 -2.78 -9.95
CA LEU A 141 10.98 -4.04 -9.91
C LEU A 141 11.04 -4.61 -8.50
N ASP A 142 9.88 -4.82 -7.87
CA ASP A 142 9.73 -5.42 -6.56
C ASP A 142 8.95 -6.74 -6.63
N GLY A 143 9.38 -7.71 -5.84
CA GLY A 143 8.71 -8.96 -5.56
C GLY A 143 8.24 -9.00 -4.11
N ILE A 144 6.94 -9.17 -3.90
CA ILE A 144 6.27 -9.00 -2.61
C ILE A 144 5.62 -10.30 -2.20
N VAL A 145 5.83 -10.72 -0.95
CA VAL A 145 5.16 -11.87 -0.34
C VAL A 145 4.56 -11.45 0.99
N SER A 146 3.26 -11.69 1.16
CA SER A 146 2.54 -11.37 2.39
C SER A 146 1.80 -12.58 2.93
N GLN A 147 1.84 -12.78 4.24
CA GLN A 147 1.10 -13.83 4.91
C GLN A 147 0.46 -13.31 6.19
N ARG A 148 -0.86 -13.49 6.30
CA ARG A 148 -1.65 -13.17 7.51
C ARG A 148 -1.89 -14.44 8.33
N TRP A 149 -1.80 -14.28 9.65
CA TRP A 149 -2.19 -15.23 10.69
C TRP A 149 -3.03 -14.51 11.73
N ASP A 150 -3.65 -15.24 12.65
CA ASP A 150 -4.46 -14.64 13.74
C ASP A 150 -3.67 -13.67 14.62
N TRP A 151 -2.37 -13.90 14.79
CA TRP A 151 -1.51 -13.05 15.61
C TRP A 151 -0.95 -11.82 14.90
N GLY A 152 -1.06 -11.74 13.58
CA GLY A 152 -0.53 -10.62 12.79
C GLY A 152 -0.20 -10.98 11.36
N THR A 153 0.33 -10.02 10.62
CA THR A 153 0.70 -10.16 9.21
C THR A 153 2.20 -9.89 9.04
N VAL A 154 2.84 -10.64 8.15
CA VAL A 154 4.24 -10.44 7.75
C VAL A 154 4.29 -10.17 6.26
N HIS A 155 5.06 -9.15 5.86
CA HIS A 155 5.35 -8.84 4.47
C HIS A 155 6.86 -8.93 4.25
N LEU A 156 7.27 -9.41 3.09
CA LEU A 156 8.66 -9.50 2.65
C LEU A 156 8.74 -8.86 1.27
N ASN A 157 9.69 -7.93 1.08
CA ASN A 157 9.94 -7.26 -0.18
C ASN A 157 11.38 -7.52 -0.64
N VAL A 158 11.54 -7.76 -1.93
CA VAL A 158 12.84 -7.89 -2.59
C VAL A 158 12.79 -7.03 -3.84
N GLN A 159 13.44 -5.86 -3.78
CA GLN A 159 13.43 -4.90 -4.86
C GLN A 159 14.80 -4.80 -5.51
N ILE A 160 14.81 -4.63 -6.81
CA ILE A 160 15.95 -4.21 -7.60
C ILE A 160 15.57 -2.94 -8.34
N GLU A 161 16.49 -2.00 -8.37
CA GLU A 161 16.30 -0.70 -8.97
C GLU A 161 17.49 -0.34 -9.86
N LEU A 162 17.20 0.25 -11.02
CA LEU A 162 18.13 1.07 -11.75
C LEU A 162 17.84 2.53 -11.34
N ALA A 163 18.65 3.05 -10.44
CA ALA A 163 18.49 4.39 -9.91
C ALA A 163 18.57 5.48 -11.00
N ARG A 164 18.11 6.69 -10.69
CA ARG A 164 18.10 7.84 -11.64
C ARG A 164 19.48 8.20 -12.17
N GLU A 165 20.53 7.97 -11.39
CA GLU A 165 21.93 8.13 -11.77
C GLU A 165 22.54 6.90 -12.47
N GLN A 166 21.72 5.92 -12.86
CA GLN A 166 22.12 4.69 -13.55
C GLN A 166 22.98 3.75 -12.69
N HIS A 167 22.81 3.78 -11.38
CA HIS A 167 23.36 2.79 -10.46
C HIS A 167 22.35 1.68 -10.19
N ALA A 168 22.83 0.49 -9.86
CA ALA A 168 21.97 -0.60 -9.39
C ALA A 168 21.76 -0.47 -7.90
N ASP A 169 20.51 -0.49 -7.46
CA ASP A 169 20.11 -0.53 -6.07
C ASP A 169 19.38 -1.84 -5.74
N TYR A 170 19.54 -2.29 -4.50
CA TYR A 170 18.90 -3.47 -3.95
C TYR A 170 18.27 -3.12 -2.61
N PHE A 171 16.99 -3.41 -2.46
CA PHE A 171 16.26 -3.22 -1.23
C PHE A 171 15.67 -4.55 -0.77
N LEU A 172 15.92 -4.90 0.50
CA LEU A 172 15.38 -6.09 1.17
C LEU A 172 14.66 -5.64 2.42
N ASP A 173 13.39 -5.97 2.53
CA ASP A 173 12.55 -5.50 3.61
C ASP A 173 11.73 -6.61 4.23
N SER A 174 11.43 -6.44 5.54
CA SER A 174 10.51 -7.27 6.31
C SER A 174 9.68 -6.41 7.24
N ILE A 175 8.37 -6.46 7.05
CA ILE A 175 7.36 -5.76 7.84
C ILE A 175 6.60 -6.78 8.67
N ILE A 176 6.27 -6.40 9.92
CA ILE A 176 5.38 -7.14 10.81
C ILE A 176 4.30 -6.20 11.32
N GLU A 177 3.05 -6.58 11.10
CA GLU A 177 1.88 -5.91 11.67
C GLU A 177 1.21 -6.78 12.73
N GLY A 178 0.64 -6.14 13.75
CA GLY A 178 -0.21 -6.82 14.75
C GLY A 178 -1.50 -7.39 14.15
N PRO A 179 -2.36 -7.99 15.01
CA PRO A 179 -3.60 -8.60 14.57
C PRO A 179 -4.46 -7.63 13.75
N HIS A 180 -4.94 -8.11 12.62
CA HIS A 180 -5.68 -7.33 11.63
C HIS A 180 -7.00 -6.74 12.16
N ASP A 181 -7.66 -7.45 13.07
CA ASP A 181 -8.92 -7.05 13.71
C ASP A 181 -8.76 -6.00 14.83
N TRP A 182 -7.51 -5.62 15.15
CA TRP A 182 -7.27 -4.58 16.14
C TRP A 182 -7.46 -3.18 15.54
N PRO A 183 -8.22 -2.30 16.24
CA PRO A 183 -8.40 -0.94 15.76
C PRO A 183 -7.09 -0.13 15.76
N VAL A 184 -6.13 -0.50 16.60
CA VAL A 184 -4.77 0.04 16.60
C VAL A 184 -3.80 -1.12 16.48
N ARG A 185 -3.15 -1.25 15.34
CA ARG A 185 -2.16 -2.29 15.06
C ARG A 185 -0.76 -1.76 15.33
N PRO A 186 0.01 -2.38 16.24
CA PRO A 186 1.45 -2.12 16.34
C PRO A 186 2.14 -2.63 15.08
N VAL A 187 3.15 -1.92 14.63
CA VAL A 187 3.90 -2.27 13.42
C VAL A 187 5.40 -2.14 13.64
N ALA A 188 6.16 -2.95 12.92
CA ALA A 188 7.61 -2.84 12.86
C ALA A 188 8.11 -3.21 11.47
N GLU A 189 9.21 -2.58 11.06
CA GLU A 189 9.88 -2.83 9.79
C GLU A 189 11.40 -2.87 10.02
N ILE A 190 12.07 -3.73 9.29
CA ILE A 190 13.52 -3.72 9.15
C ILE A 190 13.86 -3.84 7.68
N PHE A 191 14.76 -2.97 7.19
CA PHE A 191 15.24 -3.10 5.83
C PHE A 191 16.76 -2.97 5.72
N TYR A 192 17.27 -3.49 4.64
CA TYR A 192 18.61 -3.27 4.14
C TYR A 192 18.56 -2.80 2.70
N GLU A 193 19.21 -1.67 2.44
CA GLU A 193 19.33 -1.05 1.12
C GLU A 193 20.80 -0.90 0.75
N SER A 194 21.11 -1.10 -0.51
CA SER A 194 22.47 -0.95 -1.02
C SER A 194 22.48 -0.44 -2.45
N ASP A 195 22.79 0.83 -2.61
CA ASP A 195 23.20 1.38 -3.90
C ASP A 195 24.66 1.01 -4.15
N VAL A 196 24.89 0.27 -5.23
CA VAL A 196 26.20 -0.32 -5.55
C VAL A 196 27.25 0.78 -5.73
N SER A 197 28.27 0.75 -4.85
CA SER A 197 29.39 1.71 -4.81
C SER A 197 29.07 3.10 -4.25
N VAL A 198 27.83 3.38 -3.84
CA VAL A 198 27.42 4.68 -3.31
C VAL A 198 27.17 4.60 -1.80
N PHE A 199 26.15 3.83 -1.37
CA PHE A 199 25.85 3.70 0.05
C PHE A 199 25.29 2.33 0.42
N ARG A 200 25.26 2.08 1.74
CA ARG A 200 24.57 0.94 2.35
C ARG A 200 23.85 1.43 3.59
N THR A 201 22.57 1.14 3.67
CA THR A 201 21.70 1.53 4.78
C THR A 201 21.09 0.29 5.43
N GLY A 202 21.16 0.23 6.75
CA GLY A 202 20.34 -0.66 7.56
C GLY A 202 19.40 0.18 8.39
N SER A 203 18.12 -0.16 8.41
CA SER A 203 17.07 0.61 9.06
C SER A 203 16.16 -0.27 9.89
N ALA A 204 15.59 0.32 10.95
CA ALA A 204 14.50 -0.27 11.72
C ALA A 204 13.48 0.80 12.09
N LEU A 205 12.20 0.50 11.91
CA LEU A 205 11.06 1.33 12.24
C LEU A 205 10.16 0.59 13.23
N VAL A 206 9.56 1.33 14.15
CA VAL A 206 8.45 0.88 14.99
C VAL A 206 7.36 1.95 14.97
N GLY A 207 6.11 1.51 14.99
CA GLY A 207 4.99 2.43 14.87
C GLY A 207 3.65 1.79 15.18
N ALA A 208 2.61 2.47 14.76
CA ALA A 208 1.24 1.99 14.84
C ALA A 208 0.40 2.53 13.70
N ILE A 209 -0.59 1.73 13.27
CA ILE A 209 -1.66 2.12 12.35
C ILE A 209 -2.96 2.08 13.15
N TRP A 210 -3.68 3.18 13.14
CA TRP A 210 -4.99 3.32 13.77
C TRP A 210 -6.08 3.42 12.71
N GLN A 211 -6.92 2.39 12.61
CA GLN A 211 -8.11 2.39 11.78
C GLN A 211 -9.17 3.26 12.46
N VAL A 212 -9.32 4.50 11.98
CA VAL A 212 -10.27 5.48 12.55
C VAL A 212 -11.69 5.23 12.06
N GLN A 213 -11.81 4.89 10.78
CA GLN A 213 -13.04 4.49 10.09
C GLN A 213 -12.67 3.44 9.04
N ASP A 214 -13.64 2.75 8.46
CA ASP A 214 -13.38 1.72 7.46
C ASP A 214 -12.54 2.24 6.28
N ASN A 215 -12.72 3.50 5.92
CA ASN A 215 -12.04 4.16 4.80
C ASN A 215 -11.01 5.22 5.23
N ILE A 216 -10.61 5.27 6.52
CA ILE A 216 -9.62 6.23 7.03
C ILE A 216 -8.72 5.54 8.04
N ALA A 217 -7.44 5.51 7.76
CA ALA A 217 -6.40 5.10 8.69
C ALA A 217 -5.44 6.25 8.99
N VAL A 218 -4.90 6.28 10.20
CA VAL A 218 -3.85 7.21 10.63
C VAL A 218 -2.66 6.40 11.09
N ASP A 219 -1.47 6.80 10.70
CA ASP A 219 -0.24 6.12 11.04
C ASP A 219 0.76 7.02 11.77
N PHE A 220 1.66 6.39 12.51
CA PHE A 220 2.79 7.01 13.15
C PHE A 220 3.96 6.05 13.20
N GLY A 221 5.17 6.55 12.91
CA GLY A 221 6.41 5.76 12.92
C GLY A 221 7.59 6.52 13.50
N LEU A 222 8.46 5.77 14.15
CA LEU A 222 9.79 6.18 14.59
C LEU A 222 10.81 5.28 13.95
N ARG A 223 11.76 5.83 13.20
CA ARG A 223 12.81 5.09 12.49
C ARG A 223 14.20 5.48 12.98
N GLY A 224 15.05 4.48 13.09
CA GLY A 224 16.49 4.63 13.24
C GLY A 224 17.20 3.95 12.08
N ALA A 225 18.11 4.66 11.42
CA ALA A 225 18.89 4.14 10.30
C ALA A 225 20.38 4.34 10.49
N ARG A 226 21.17 3.53 9.80
CA ARG A 226 22.63 3.66 9.72
C ARG A 226 23.09 3.52 8.28
N THR A 227 23.55 4.64 7.71
CA THR A 227 24.05 4.72 6.32
C THR A 227 25.55 4.96 6.33
N ASN A 228 26.36 4.05 5.75
CA ASN A 228 27.82 4.14 5.69
C ASN A 228 28.48 4.45 7.05
N GLY A 229 27.88 3.97 8.17
CA GLY A 229 28.38 4.22 9.53
C GLY A 229 27.81 5.45 10.22
N GLN A 230 27.15 6.36 9.53
CA GLN A 230 26.45 7.50 10.11
C GLN A 230 25.02 7.09 10.54
N THR A 231 24.55 7.64 11.66
CA THR A 231 23.22 7.36 12.19
C THR A 231 22.26 8.48 11.86
N ALA A 232 21.04 8.11 11.49
CA ALA A 232 19.92 9.03 11.30
C ALA A 232 18.71 8.55 12.13
N GLY A 233 17.85 9.49 12.51
CA GLY A 233 16.59 9.22 13.16
C GLY A 233 15.49 9.97 12.45
N GLU A 234 14.29 9.38 12.41
CA GLU A 234 13.14 9.93 11.71
C GLU A 234 11.88 9.75 12.53
N ILE A 235 10.98 10.72 12.40
CA ILE A 235 9.62 10.67 12.93
C ILE A 235 8.69 10.95 11.76
N ARG A 236 7.74 10.03 11.51
CA ARG A 236 6.73 10.21 10.46
C ARG A 236 5.33 10.02 11.00
N ALA A 237 4.37 10.73 10.39
CA ALA A 237 2.96 10.56 10.63
C ALA A 237 2.21 10.72 9.31
N GLY A 238 1.12 9.99 9.17
CA GLY A 238 0.35 9.98 7.95
C GLY A 238 -1.12 9.70 8.13
N VAL A 239 -1.84 9.80 7.04
CA VAL A 239 -3.25 9.47 6.94
C VAL A 239 -3.51 8.87 5.56
N THR A 240 -4.25 7.77 5.53
CA THR A 240 -4.70 7.12 4.30
C THR A 240 -6.21 7.21 4.18
N PHE A 241 -6.69 7.54 2.98
CA PHE A 241 -8.10 7.64 2.64
C PHE A 241 -8.40 6.72 1.46
N ALA A 242 -9.45 5.90 1.56
CA ALA A 242 -9.98 5.14 0.43
C ALA A 242 -11.30 5.74 -0.07
N PHE A 243 -11.44 5.81 -1.39
CA PHE A 243 -12.61 6.36 -2.07
C PHE A 243 -13.03 5.43 -3.21
N TRP A 244 -14.33 5.18 -3.31
CA TRP A 244 -14.91 4.48 -4.44
C TRP A 244 -15.47 5.48 -5.43
N ARG A 245 -15.21 5.27 -6.71
CA ARG A 245 -15.91 6.00 -7.75
C ARG A 245 -17.33 5.43 -7.86
N ASP A 246 -18.35 6.25 -7.58
CA ASP A 246 -19.74 5.92 -7.84
C ASP A 246 -19.97 5.80 -9.36
N GLU A 247 -19.63 4.67 -9.95
CA GLU A 247 -20.19 4.28 -11.24
C GLU A 247 -21.50 3.55 -10.91
N GLY A 248 -22.62 4.30 -10.99
CA GLY A 248 -23.94 3.75 -10.81
C GLY A 248 -24.07 2.45 -11.62
N ALA A 249 -24.32 1.33 -10.91
CA ALA A 249 -24.80 0.06 -11.44
C ALA A 249 -23.80 -0.90 -12.11
N LEU A 250 -22.66 -1.23 -11.48
CA LEU A 250 -22.00 -2.54 -11.77
C LEU A 250 -21.28 -3.09 -10.53
N ARG A 251 -21.92 -3.07 -9.36
CA ARG A 251 -21.48 -3.96 -8.28
C ARG A 251 -21.98 -5.36 -8.61
N PRO A 252 -21.13 -6.40 -8.74
CA PRO A 252 -21.60 -7.74 -8.47
C PRO A 252 -22.07 -7.71 -7.01
N GLU A 253 -23.33 -8.14 -6.78
CA GLU A 253 -23.89 -8.29 -5.44
C GLU A 253 -22.99 -9.28 -4.66
N MET A 254 -21.96 -8.77 -4.01
CA MET A 254 -21.31 -9.49 -2.92
C MET A 254 -22.29 -9.47 -1.76
N GLY A 255 -22.78 -10.65 -1.41
CA GLY A 255 -23.84 -10.90 -0.47
C GLY A 255 -23.66 -10.06 0.80
N THR A 256 -24.65 -9.27 1.10
CA THR A 256 -24.83 -8.55 2.36
C THR A 256 -25.01 -9.58 3.48
N GLY A 257 -23.92 -10.22 3.90
CA GLY A 257 -23.86 -11.08 5.06
C GLY A 257 -23.24 -10.33 6.24
N GLY A 258 -24.02 -9.49 6.89
CA GLY A 258 -23.50 -9.01 8.16
C GLY A 258 -24.01 -7.67 8.66
N CYS A 259 -25.34 -7.45 8.75
CA CYS A 259 -25.90 -6.59 9.81
C CYS A 259 -27.39 -6.78 10.11
N ILE A 260 -28.16 -7.65 9.42
CA ILE A 260 -29.62 -7.80 9.67
C ILE A 260 -30.09 -9.28 9.75
N ASP A 261 -29.29 -10.29 10.00
CA ASP A 261 -29.75 -11.67 10.13
C ASP A 261 -29.54 -12.30 11.53
N LYS A 262 -29.91 -11.57 12.57
CA LYS A 262 -30.15 -12.17 13.90
C LYS A 262 -31.64 -12.26 14.27
N LEU A 263 -32.57 -12.19 13.30
CA LEU A 263 -34.00 -12.22 13.59
C LEU A 263 -34.83 -13.08 12.59
N ALA A 264 -34.29 -14.14 11.99
CA ALA A 264 -35.10 -15.10 11.24
C ALA A 264 -34.46 -16.49 11.21
N ALA A 265 -34.28 -17.08 12.39
CA ALA A 265 -34.06 -18.53 12.52
C ALA A 265 -35.40 -19.16 12.94
N ASP A 266 -36.28 -19.42 11.97
CA ASP A 266 -37.37 -20.42 12.07
C ASP A 266 -38.20 -20.40 10.78
N ALA A 267 -37.76 -21.09 9.71
CA ALA A 267 -38.64 -21.61 8.68
C ALA A 267 -37.96 -22.75 7.90
N HIS A 268 -38.59 -23.93 7.99
CA HIS A 268 -38.17 -25.19 7.35
C HIS A 268 -38.11 -25.13 5.80
N PRO A 269 -37.29 -26.00 5.16
CA PRO A 269 -37.05 -25.98 3.72
C PRO A 269 -38.10 -26.78 2.94
N LEU A 270 -38.53 -26.25 1.80
CA LEU A 270 -39.15 -27.03 0.74
C LEU A 270 -38.14 -27.23 -0.38
N ALA A 271 -37.87 -28.50 -0.65
CA ALA A 271 -37.01 -28.96 -1.74
C ALA A 271 -37.55 -28.61 -3.13
N SER A 272 -36.67 -28.20 -4.04
CA SER A 272 -36.93 -28.21 -5.49
C SER A 272 -35.75 -28.83 -6.25
N PRO A 273 -36.00 -29.76 -7.18
CA PRO A 273 -34.98 -30.58 -7.85
C PRO A 273 -34.54 -29.94 -9.18
N ALA A 274 -33.32 -29.40 -9.25
CA ALA A 274 -32.68 -29.04 -10.52
C ALA A 274 -31.15 -29.05 -10.36
N HIS A 275 -30.61 -30.25 -10.02
CA HIS A 275 -29.15 -30.42 -10.01
C HIS A 275 -28.80 -31.80 -10.58
N ALA A 276 -29.12 -32.02 -11.88
CA ALA A 276 -28.69 -33.21 -12.62
C ALA A 276 -28.69 -32.90 -14.11
N ALA A 277 -27.78 -32.09 -14.62
CA ALA A 277 -27.51 -31.96 -16.06
C ALA A 277 -26.25 -31.10 -16.36
N PHE A 278 -25.11 -31.34 -15.70
CA PHE A 278 -23.84 -30.67 -16.12
C PHE A 278 -22.58 -31.51 -15.82
N GLU A 279 -22.65 -32.84 -15.70
CA GLU A 279 -21.47 -33.68 -15.50
C GLU A 279 -21.10 -34.60 -16.71
N ASP A 280 -21.63 -34.37 -17.91
CA ASP A 280 -21.41 -35.27 -19.06
C ASP A 280 -20.65 -34.65 -20.26
N ILE A 281 -19.84 -33.60 -20.09
CA ILE A 281 -19.06 -33.01 -21.21
C ILE A 281 -17.53 -32.95 -20.94
N ALA A 282 -17.03 -33.46 -19.83
CA ALA A 282 -15.58 -33.36 -19.51
C ALA A 282 -14.76 -34.61 -19.84
N ASP A 283 -15.35 -35.76 -20.26
CA ASP A 283 -14.62 -37.02 -20.43
C ASP A 283 -14.43 -37.56 -21.88
N ALA A 284 -14.56 -36.68 -22.88
CA ALA A 284 -14.39 -37.11 -24.27
C ALA A 284 -13.38 -36.29 -25.08
N LYS A 285 -12.14 -36.12 -24.59
CA LYS A 285 -11.01 -35.69 -25.47
C LYS A 285 -9.64 -35.85 -24.83
N PHE A 286 -9.22 -37.07 -24.53
CA PHE A 286 -7.78 -37.40 -24.41
C PHE A 286 -7.59 -38.92 -24.56
N ALA A 287 -7.79 -39.46 -25.76
CA ALA A 287 -7.26 -40.75 -26.19
C ALA A 287 -7.10 -40.73 -27.73
N GLY A 288 -5.92 -40.58 -28.19
CA GLY A 288 -5.59 -40.72 -29.61
C GLY A 288 -4.40 -39.84 -30.01
N ASP A 289 -3.28 -40.45 -30.07
CA ASP A 289 -2.27 -40.54 -31.09
C ASP A 289 -0.84 -40.37 -30.55
N LEU A 290 -0.31 -41.54 -30.20
CA LEU A 290 1.10 -41.84 -30.25
C LEU A 290 1.26 -42.93 -31.33
N LEU A 291 1.74 -42.54 -32.50
CA LEU A 291 2.61 -43.34 -33.41
C LEU A 291 3.43 -42.36 -34.24
#